data_fe465d2d835537a70b2af8a791ae436f
#
_entry.id   fe465d2d835537a70b2af8a791ae436f
#
_cell.length_a   1.000
_cell.length_b   1.000
_cell.length_c   1.000
_cell.angle_alpha   90.00
_cell.angle_beta   90.00
_cell.angle_gamma   90.00
#
_symmetry.space_group_name_H-M   'P 1'
#
loop_
_entity.id
_entity.type
_entity.pdbx_description
1 polymer ?
#
loop_
_entity_poly.entity_id
_entity_poly.type
_entity_poly.pdbx_seq_one_letter_code
_entity_poly.pdbx_strand_id
1 'polypeptide(L)'
;AASLGHYHSHSIKYGLNSFWRRVPVLKTQGNAFLARDRIRNETFHYFKRGMKRLVIELELEHMVVYLVHLSLGAKARHDQLGDLYSMVKNSSKPCVVAGDFNMLWGEREIDLFLAATGLQNANTRNLPTFPSSQPRRHLDFVLHSKEIEVVDFQVPSVTFSDHLPVLVDFNVDIQEEQRGEERPPHCSCIEKQNQLFADAFGFAS
;
A
#
# COMPACT_ATOMS: atom_id res chain seq x y z
N ALA A 1 -8.89 -16.46 2.23
CA ALA A 1 -7.50 -16.49 2.70
C ALA A 1 -7.07 -17.92 3.02
N ALA A 2 -7.75 -18.64 3.93
CA ALA A 2 -7.38 -20.03 4.27
C ALA A 2 -7.39 -20.97 3.05
N SER A 3 -8.33 -20.80 2.13
CA SER A 3 -8.42 -21.60 0.90
C SER A 3 -7.27 -21.36 -0.08
N LEU A 4 -6.57 -20.22 0.02
CA LEU A 4 -5.45 -19.84 -0.85
C LEU A 4 -4.09 -20.07 -0.18
N GLY A 5 -4.06 -20.54 1.09
CA GLY A 5 -2.80 -20.71 1.84
C GLY A 5 -2.04 -19.42 2.12
N HIS A 6 -2.71 -18.26 2.00
CA HIS A 6 -2.08 -16.96 2.22
C HIS A 6 -2.09 -16.57 3.69
N TYR A 7 -0.99 -15.95 4.15
CA TYR A 7 -0.96 -15.24 5.42
C TYR A 7 -1.87 -14.01 5.33
N HIS A 8 -2.66 -13.78 6.36
CA HIS A 8 -3.56 -12.64 6.40
C HIS A 8 -3.71 -12.12 7.81
N SER A 9 -3.84 -10.82 7.93
CA SER A 9 -4.23 -10.17 9.18
C SER A 9 -5.09 -8.95 8.89
N HIS A 10 -5.79 -8.48 9.89
CA HIS A 10 -6.63 -7.30 9.80
C HIS A 10 -6.66 -6.59 11.13
N SER A 11 -6.85 -5.28 11.09
CA SER A 11 -7.05 -4.49 12.31
C SER A 11 -8.17 -3.48 12.12
N ILE A 12 -8.82 -3.18 13.26
CA ILE A 12 -9.94 -2.24 13.29
C ILE A 12 -9.41 -0.81 13.17
N LYS A 13 -10.07 0.00 12.35
CA LYS A 13 -9.72 1.38 12.02
C LYS A 13 -9.64 2.33 13.23
N TYR A 14 -10.34 1.99 14.30
CA TYR A 14 -10.49 2.82 15.49
C TYR A 14 -9.77 2.18 16.67
N GLY A 15 -8.86 2.92 17.31
CA GLY A 15 -8.17 2.48 18.52
C GLY A 15 -9.13 2.05 19.64
N LEU A 16 -8.65 1.20 20.54
CA LEU A 16 -9.46 0.55 21.59
C LEU A 16 -10.34 1.51 22.41
N ASN A 17 -9.89 2.75 22.62
CA ASN A 17 -10.58 3.77 23.42
C ASN A 17 -11.41 4.76 22.58
N SER A 18 -11.67 4.48 21.30
CA SER A 18 -12.41 5.41 20.44
C SER A 18 -13.91 5.32 20.65
N PHE A 19 -14.60 6.48 20.81
CA PHE A 19 -16.06 6.60 20.85
C PHE A 19 -16.73 5.93 19.64
N TRP A 20 -16.11 5.98 18.46
CA TRP A 20 -16.64 5.45 17.21
C TRP A 20 -16.81 3.91 17.21
N ARG A 21 -16.15 3.20 18.11
CA ARG A 21 -16.39 1.75 18.32
C ARG A 21 -17.79 1.42 18.88
N ARG A 22 -18.47 2.39 19.44
CA ARG A 22 -19.84 2.21 19.96
C ARG A 22 -20.89 2.25 18.84
N VAL A 23 -20.54 2.72 17.64
CA VAL A 23 -21.43 2.75 16.48
C VAL A 23 -21.35 1.39 15.75
N PRO A 24 -22.47 0.62 15.64
CA PRO A 24 -22.45 -0.76 15.14
C PRO A 24 -21.78 -0.94 13.78
N VAL A 25 -22.03 -0.03 12.83
CA VAL A 25 -21.46 -0.10 11.46
C VAL A 25 -19.98 0.24 11.45
N LEU A 26 -19.54 1.20 12.28
CA LEU A 26 -18.16 1.68 12.28
C LEU A 26 -17.22 0.75 13.05
N LYS A 27 -17.71 0.04 14.07
CA LYS A 27 -16.88 -0.86 14.89
C LYS A 27 -16.22 -2.00 14.12
N THR A 28 -16.76 -2.38 12.96
CA THR A 28 -16.27 -3.48 12.12
C THR A 28 -15.41 -3.02 10.95
N GLN A 29 -15.28 -1.70 10.74
CA GLN A 29 -14.44 -1.17 9.66
C GLN A 29 -12.97 -1.27 10.04
N GLY A 30 -12.16 -1.79 9.12
CA GLY A 30 -10.73 -1.97 9.30
C GLY A 30 -9.99 -1.98 7.98
N ASN A 31 -8.67 -2.07 8.08
CA ASN A 31 -7.81 -2.39 6.95
C ASN A 31 -7.31 -3.82 7.13
N ALA A 32 -7.09 -4.51 6.03
CA ALA A 32 -6.58 -5.87 6.01
C ALA A 32 -5.50 -5.99 4.94
N PHE A 33 -4.66 -7.00 5.07
CA PHE A 33 -3.75 -7.42 4.02
C PHE A 33 -3.77 -8.93 3.87
N LEU A 34 -3.35 -9.36 2.69
CA LEU A 34 -3.09 -10.75 2.34
C LEU A 34 -1.68 -10.82 1.78
N ALA A 35 -0.87 -11.76 2.26
CA ALA A 35 0.47 -11.99 1.75
C ALA A 35 0.64 -13.45 1.37
N ARG A 36 1.27 -13.70 0.23
CA ARG A 36 1.66 -15.05 -0.19
C ARG A 36 2.87 -15.52 0.61
N ASP A 37 3.85 -14.64 0.75
CA ASP A 37 5.09 -14.91 1.44
C ASP A 37 4.99 -14.54 2.92
N ARG A 38 5.88 -15.13 3.72
CA ARG A 38 5.93 -14.88 5.14
C ARG A 38 6.37 -13.45 5.43
N ILE A 39 5.56 -12.73 6.19
CA ILE A 39 5.90 -11.43 6.74
C ILE A 39 6.78 -11.67 7.97
N ARG A 40 7.91 -10.95 8.08
CA ARG A 40 8.83 -11.05 9.23
C ARG A 40 8.17 -10.51 10.49
N ASN A 41 7.54 -9.35 10.36
CA ASN A 41 6.84 -8.69 11.45
C ASN A 41 5.67 -7.86 10.92
N GLU A 42 4.60 -7.75 11.71
CA GLU A 42 3.49 -6.85 11.45
C GLU A 42 3.26 -5.95 12.67
N THR A 43 3.10 -4.66 12.43
CA THR A 43 2.85 -3.68 13.49
C THR A 43 1.68 -2.78 13.10
N PHE A 44 0.78 -2.58 14.05
CA PHE A 44 -0.38 -1.71 13.88
C PHE A 44 -0.15 -0.39 14.61
N HIS A 45 0.01 0.69 13.86
CA HIS A 45 0.14 2.04 14.40
C HIS A 45 -1.17 2.81 14.26
N TYR A 46 -1.35 3.79 15.11
CA TYR A 46 -2.52 4.65 15.06
C TYR A 46 -2.09 6.10 15.05
N PHE A 47 -2.43 6.82 13.99
CA PHE A 47 -2.25 8.26 13.93
C PHE A 47 -2.88 8.96 15.14
N LYS A 48 -2.28 10.03 15.60
CA LYS A 48 -2.75 10.80 16.76
C LYS A 48 -4.11 11.45 16.49
N ARG A 49 -4.37 11.87 15.23
CA ARG A 49 -5.56 12.60 14.83
C ARG A 49 -6.26 11.99 13.61
N GLY A 50 -7.54 12.34 13.44
CA GLY A 50 -8.38 11.91 12.32
C GLY A 50 -9.29 10.74 12.68
N MET A 51 -10.22 10.43 11.78
CA MET A 51 -11.15 9.29 11.91
C MET A 51 -10.51 7.99 11.39
N LYS A 52 -9.78 8.08 10.27
CA LYS A 52 -9.06 6.96 9.66
C LYS A 52 -7.63 7.01 10.22
N ARG A 53 -7.33 6.16 11.19
CA ARG A 53 -6.09 6.31 11.99
C ARG A 53 -5.11 5.17 11.86
N LEU A 54 -5.54 4.04 11.31
CA LEU A 54 -4.74 2.83 11.25
C LEU A 54 -3.69 2.92 10.14
N VAL A 55 -2.45 2.63 10.51
CA VAL A 55 -1.34 2.28 9.60
C VAL A 55 -0.97 0.84 9.89
N ILE A 56 -0.87 0.02 8.87
CA ILE A 56 -0.34 -1.34 8.97
C ILE A 56 1.10 -1.28 8.43
N GLU A 57 2.05 -1.60 9.28
CA GLU A 57 3.45 -1.75 8.92
C GLU A 57 3.75 -3.24 8.76
N LEU A 58 4.25 -3.61 7.59
CA LEU A 58 4.64 -4.97 7.24
C LEU A 58 6.14 -4.99 6.97
N GLU A 59 6.89 -5.64 7.84
CA GLU A 59 8.31 -5.85 7.64
C GLU A 59 8.53 -7.11 6.79
N LEU A 60 9.00 -6.90 5.58
CA LEU A 60 9.45 -7.93 4.67
C LEU A 60 10.98 -8.14 4.80
N GLU A 61 11.53 -9.06 4.03
CA GLU A 61 12.96 -9.36 4.10
C GLU A 61 13.83 -8.15 3.75
N HIS A 62 13.50 -7.47 2.66
CA HIS A 62 14.34 -6.41 2.08
C HIS A 62 13.67 -5.02 2.09
N MET A 63 12.43 -4.92 2.51
CA MET A 63 11.69 -3.66 2.54
C MET A 63 10.63 -3.63 3.63
N VAL A 64 10.10 -2.43 3.91
CA VAL A 64 8.94 -2.20 4.79
C VAL A 64 7.80 -1.67 3.94
N VAL A 65 6.59 -2.17 4.17
CA VAL A 65 5.37 -1.68 3.52
C VAL A 65 4.46 -1.03 4.56
N TYR A 66 4.11 0.23 4.35
CA TYR A 66 3.12 0.96 5.14
C TYR A 66 1.81 1.04 4.37
N LEU A 67 0.76 0.39 4.88
CA LEU A 67 -0.58 0.47 4.31
C LEU A 67 -1.39 1.52 5.07
N VAL A 68 -1.90 2.51 4.35
CA VAL A 68 -2.59 3.67 4.92
C VAL A 68 -3.98 3.87 4.32
N HIS A 69 -4.85 4.53 5.08
CA HIS A 69 -6.08 5.11 4.59
C HIS A 69 -6.28 6.43 5.30
N LEU A 70 -5.89 7.53 4.66
CA LEU A 70 -5.85 8.85 5.27
C LEU A 70 -7.22 9.49 5.40
N SER A 71 -7.34 10.47 6.29
CA SER A 71 -8.58 11.18 6.55
C SER A 71 -8.97 12.13 5.40
N LEU A 72 -10.27 12.30 5.17
CA LEU A 72 -10.82 13.23 4.17
C LEU A 72 -10.51 14.69 4.50
N GLY A 73 -10.51 15.05 5.78
CA GLY A 73 -10.28 16.43 6.21
C GLY A 73 -8.81 16.85 6.11
N ALA A 74 -8.52 17.94 5.41
CA ALA A 74 -7.16 18.42 5.12
C ALA A 74 -6.29 18.57 6.37
N LYS A 75 -6.81 19.16 7.47
CA LYS A 75 -6.05 19.34 8.72
C LYS A 75 -5.64 18.01 9.34
N ALA A 76 -6.59 17.04 9.42
CA ALA A 76 -6.27 15.73 9.99
C ALA A 76 -5.29 14.96 9.10
N ARG A 77 -5.44 15.07 7.78
CA ARG A 77 -4.53 14.45 6.79
C ARG A 77 -3.14 15.05 6.86
N HIS A 78 -3.02 16.36 7.01
CA HIS A 78 -1.73 17.03 7.21
C HIS A 78 -0.99 16.50 8.46
N ASP A 79 -1.69 16.39 9.60
CA ASP A 79 -1.12 15.81 10.83
C ASP A 79 -0.71 14.34 10.59
N GLN A 80 -1.50 13.56 9.85
CA GLN A 80 -1.21 12.16 9.51
C GLN A 80 -0.01 12.02 8.58
N LEU A 81 0.15 12.91 7.61
CA LEU A 81 1.36 12.94 6.75
C LEU A 81 2.60 13.28 7.55
N GLY A 82 2.51 14.13 8.59
CA GLY A 82 3.61 14.40 9.51
C GLY A 82 4.01 13.19 10.36
N ASP A 83 3.02 12.43 10.88
CA ASP A 83 3.29 11.18 11.59
C ASP A 83 3.93 10.14 10.63
N LEU A 84 3.39 10.01 9.40
CA LEU A 84 3.90 9.11 8.37
C LEU A 84 5.31 9.48 7.89
N TYR A 85 5.60 10.77 7.76
CA TYR A 85 6.96 11.27 7.49
C TYR A 85 7.96 10.73 8.51
N SER A 86 7.60 10.81 9.79
CA SER A 86 8.47 10.32 10.86
C SER A 86 8.70 8.81 10.76
N MET A 87 7.67 8.03 10.39
CA MET A 87 7.79 6.58 10.19
C MET A 87 8.73 6.26 9.02
N VAL A 88 8.53 6.92 7.88
CA VAL A 88 9.37 6.73 6.68
C VAL A 88 10.84 7.09 6.97
N LYS A 89 11.08 8.23 7.64
CA LYS A 89 12.46 8.67 7.95
C LYS A 89 13.19 7.79 8.96
N ASN A 90 12.45 7.11 9.83
CA ASN A 90 13.02 6.18 10.81
C ASN A 90 13.12 4.73 10.28
N SER A 91 12.65 4.46 9.07
CA SER A 91 12.79 3.14 8.46
C SER A 91 14.26 2.84 8.16
N SER A 92 14.73 1.67 8.62
CA SER A 92 16.08 1.17 8.33
C SER A 92 16.21 0.47 6.99
N LYS A 93 15.09 0.21 6.32
CA LYS A 93 15.01 -0.47 5.02
C LYS A 93 14.31 0.43 4.00
N PRO A 94 14.54 0.20 2.69
CA PRO A 94 13.69 0.78 1.66
C PRO A 94 12.21 0.54 1.97
N CYS A 95 11.35 1.51 1.69
CA CYS A 95 9.95 1.38 2.04
C CYS A 95 9.01 1.70 0.89
N VAL A 96 7.82 1.10 0.97
CA VAL A 96 6.66 1.40 0.14
C VAL A 96 5.55 1.94 1.05
N VAL A 97 4.93 3.04 0.65
CA VAL A 97 3.72 3.57 1.30
C VAL A 97 2.57 3.47 0.32
N ALA A 98 1.57 2.65 0.62
CA ALA A 98 0.46 2.37 -0.28
C ALA A 98 -0.91 2.58 0.38
N GLY A 99 -1.89 3.05 -0.39
CA GLY A 99 -3.27 3.16 0.06
C GLY A 99 -4.01 4.39 -0.44
N ASP A 100 -5.20 4.61 0.14
CA ASP A 100 -6.06 5.74 -0.16
C ASP A 100 -5.62 6.97 0.65
N PHE A 101 -5.04 7.95 -0.02
CA PHE A 101 -4.58 9.21 0.57
C PHE A 101 -5.68 10.27 0.64
N ASN A 102 -6.83 10.06 0.01
CA ASN A 102 -7.97 10.97 0.02
C ASN A 102 -7.65 12.42 -0.41
N MET A 103 -6.75 12.60 -1.40
CA MET A 103 -6.34 13.91 -1.93
C MET A 103 -7.41 14.54 -2.83
N LEU A 104 -8.62 14.74 -2.30
CA LEU A 104 -9.77 15.21 -3.07
C LEU A 104 -9.62 16.61 -3.65
N TRP A 105 -8.78 17.46 -3.04
CA TRP A 105 -8.66 18.89 -3.34
C TRP A 105 -7.39 19.27 -4.08
N GLY A 106 -6.67 18.28 -4.59
CA GLY A 106 -5.42 18.45 -5.34
C GLY A 106 -4.23 17.73 -4.71
N GLU A 107 -3.16 17.62 -5.49
CA GLU A 107 -2.00 16.79 -5.14
C GLU A 107 -0.89 17.57 -4.39
N ARG A 108 -1.09 18.87 -4.13
CA ARG A 108 -0.05 19.70 -3.49
C ARG A 108 0.45 19.14 -2.14
N GLU A 109 -0.43 18.47 -1.38
CA GLU A 109 -0.02 17.88 -0.11
C GLU A 109 0.91 16.68 -0.33
N ILE A 110 0.65 15.87 -1.39
CA ILE A 110 1.50 14.75 -1.74
C ILE A 110 2.85 15.22 -2.30
N ASP A 111 2.87 16.28 -3.11
CA ASP A 111 4.12 16.85 -3.63
C ASP A 111 5.05 17.29 -2.50
N LEU A 112 4.50 17.95 -1.48
CA LEU A 112 5.25 18.36 -0.29
C LEU A 112 5.76 17.14 0.50
N PHE A 113 4.94 16.10 0.63
CA PHE A 113 5.31 14.86 1.31
C PHE A 113 6.43 14.13 0.55
N LEU A 114 6.33 14.02 -0.78
CA LEU A 114 7.38 13.44 -1.63
C LEU A 114 8.69 14.21 -1.52
N ALA A 115 8.63 15.55 -1.61
CA ALA A 115 9.81 16.41 -1.45
C ALA A 115 10.49 16.25 -0.09
N ALA A 116 9.69 16.12 0.99
CA ALA A 116 10.21 15.95 2.34
C ALA A 116 10.79 14.55 2.60
N THR A 117 10.13 13.50 2.10
CA THR A 117 10.54 12.11 2.34
C THR A 117 11.62 11.64 1.39
N GLY A 118 11.65 12.15 0.15
CA GLY A 118 12.46 11.64 -0.94
C GLY A 118 11.85 10.40 -1.62
N LEU A 119 10.61 10.04 -1.28
CA LEU A 119 9.89 8.98 -1.97
C LEU A 119 9.49 9.40 -3.38
N GLN A 120 9.28 8.42 -4.24
CA GLN A 120 8.81 8.58 -5.62
C GLN A 120 7.40 8.02 -5.76
N ASN A 121 6.61 8.58 -6.68
CA ASN A 121 5.28 8.07 -6.99
C ASN A 121 5.37 7.03 -8.12
N ALA A 122 4.94 5.80 -7.85
CA ALA A 122 4.91 4.73 -8.84
C ALA A 122 3.98 5.05 -10.04
N ASN A 123 2.92 5.84 -9.80
CA ASN A 123 1.99 6.27 -10.84
C ASN A 123 2.52 7.48 -11.63
N THR A 124 3.56 7.28 -12.44
CA THR A 124 4.15 8.35 -13.27
C THR A 124 3.23 8.82 -14.41
N ARG A 125 2.20 8.04 -14.72
CA ARG A 125 1.22 8.35 -15.79
C ARG A 125 -0.02 9.09 -15.28
N ASN A 126 -0.12 9.35 -13.98
CA ASN A 126 -1.27 9.98 -13.32
C ASN A 126 -2.61 9.28 -13.64
N LEU A 127 -2.60 7.95 -13.67
CA LEU A 127 -3.81 7.16 -13.92
C LEU A 127 -4.80 7.35 -12.77
N PRO A 128 -6.04 7.79 -13.06
CA PRO A 128 -7.05 8.01 -12.02
C PRO A 128 -7.60 6.68 -11.48
N THR A 129 -7.94 6.66 -10.19
CA THR A 129 -8.48 5.48 -9.50
C THR A 129 -9.91 5.67 -9.00
N PHE A 130 -10.42 6.91 -8.96
CA PHE A 130 -11.74 7.23 -8.39
C PHE A 130 -12.53 8.22 -9.26
N PRO A 131 -13.89 8.11 -9.33
CA PRO A 131 -14.67 6.93 -8.97
C PRO A 131 -14.50 5.82 -10.02
N SER A 132 -14.63 4.55 -9.63
CA SER A 132 -14.38 3.40 -10.53
C SER A 132 -15.24 3.41 -11.79
N SER A 133 -16.49 3.90 -11.71
CA SER A 133 -17.43 3.98 -12.85
C SER A 133 -17.00 5.01 -13.90
N GLN A 134 -16.30 6.07 -13.52
CA GLN A 134 -15.78 7.11 -14.40
C GLN A 134 -14.55 7.76 -13.76
N PRO A 135 -13.37 7.15 -13.86
CA PRO A 135 -12.17 7.60 -13.15
C PRO A 135 -11.75 9.03 -13.56
N ARG A 136 -11.57 9.90 -12.58
CA ARG A 136 -11.21 11.30 -12.78
C ARG A 136 -10.20 11.82 -11.76
N ARG A 137 -9.99 11.08 -10.67
CA ARG A 137 -9.12 11.48 -9.56
C ARG A 137 -8.16 10.39 -9.20
N HIS A 138 -6.96 10.78 -8.87
CA HIS A 138 -5.91 9.93 -8.35
C HIS A 138 -5.94 10.04 -6.81
N LEU A 139 -6.55 9.09 -6.13
CA LEU A 139 -6.67 9.07 -4.67
C LEU A 139 -5.82 7.97 -4.02
N ASP A 140 -5.55 6.89 -4.78
CA ASP A 140 -4.79 5.75 -4.32
C ASP A 140 -3.35 5.88 -4.82
N PHE A 141 -2.43 6.01 -3.88
CA PHE A 141 -1.01 6.19 -4.17
C PHE A 141 -0.21 4.97 -3.76
N VAL A 142 0.84 4.71 -4.53
CA VAL A 142 1.92 3.80 -4.18
C VAL A 142 3.22 4.58 -4.30
N LEU A 143 3.79 4.91 -3.15
CA LEU A 143 5.02 5.68 -3.04
C LEU A 143 6.14 4.74 -2.62
N HIS A 144 7.33 4.90 -3.16
CA HIS A 144 8.44 3.99 -2.92
C HIS A 144 9.76 4.72 -2.72
N SER A 145 10.67 4.10 -1.98
CA SER A 145 12.07 4.53 -1.87
C SER A 145 12.77 4.38 -3.22
N LYS A 146 13.78 5.21 -3.46
CA LYS A 146 14.55 5.23 -4.72
C LYS A 146 15.28 3.90 -5.02
N GLU A 147 15.54 3.10 -3.99
CA GLU A 147 16.19 1.78 -4.07
C GLU A 147 15.23 0.69 -4.58
N ILE A 148 13.95 1.02 -4.72
CA ILE A 148 12.91 0.12 -5.24
C ILE A 148 12.58 0.55 -6.66
N GLU A 149 12.85 -0.31 -7.62
CA GLU A 149 12.50 -0.09 -9.02
C GLU A 149 11.06 -0.50 -9.29
N VAL A 150 10.26 0.38 -9.89
CA VAL A 150 8.92 0.05 -10.40
C VAL A 150 9.05 -0.56 -11.78
N VAL A 151 8.72 -1.84 -11.90
CA VAL A 151 8.77 -2.57 -13.17
C VAL A 151 7.51 -2.31 -13.98
N ASP A 152 6.34 -2.38 -13.35
CA ASP A 152 5.05 -2.10 -13.98
C ASP A 152 4.08 -1.46 -13.00
N PHE A 153 3.17 -0.63 -13.54
CA PHE A 153 2.10 0.02 -12.80
C PHE A 153 0.82 -0.01 -13.62
N GLN A 154 -0.23 -0.61 -13.06
CA GLN A 154 -1.52 -0.75 -13.73
C GLN A 154 -2.68 -0.32 -12.83
N VAL A 155 -3.74 0.19 -13.47
CA VAL A 155 -5.05 0.47 -12.86
C VAL A 155 -6.11 -0.26 -13.68
N PRO A 156 -6.38 -1.54 -13.38
CA PRO A 156 -7.37 -2.32 -14.10
C PRO A 156 -8.79 -1.76 -13.96
N SER A 157 -9.56 -1.77 -15.05
CA SER A 157 -10.96 -1.31 -15.08
C SER A 157 -11.91 -2.33 -14.44
N VAL A 158 -11.70 -2.62 -13.15
CA VAL A 158 -12.51 -3.56 -12.37
C VAL A 158 -13.32 -2.80 -11.33
N THR A 159 -14.64 -2.82 -11.48
CA THR A 159 -15.57 -1.98 -10.72
C THR A 159 -16.24 -2.70 -9.54
N PHE A 160 -15.48 -3.50 -8.78
CA PHE A 160 -15.99 -4.16 -7.56
C PHE A 160 -16.13 -3.21 -6.36
N SER A 161 -15.52 -2.03 -6.44
CA SER A 161 -15.54 -1.00 -5.43
C SER A 161 -15.78 0.34 -6.11
N ASP A 162 -15.99 1.40 -5.34
CA ASP A 162 -16.00 2.80 -5.81
C ASP A 162 -14.60 3.30 -6.21
N HIS A 163 -13.51 2.58 -5.85
CA HIS A 163 -12.16 2.78 -6.34
C HIS A 163 -11.77 1.65 -7.32
N LEU A 164 -10.93 1.97 -8.31
CA LEU A 164 -10.26 0.97 -9.14
C LEU A 164 -9.06 0.40 -8.37
N PRO A 165 -8.74 -0.90 -8.57
CA PRO A 165 -7.55 -1.49 -7.97
C PRO A 165 -6.28 -0.92 -8.60
N VAL A 166 -5.20 -0.91 -7.81
CA VAL A 166 -3.85 -0.55 -8.25
C VAL A 166 -2.98 -1.78 -8.13
N LEU A 167 -2.27 -2.13 -9.21
CA LEU A 167 -1.26 -3.18 -9.24
C LEU A 167 0.10 -2.56 -9.52
N VAL A 168 1.11 -3.01 -8.79
CA VAL A 168 2.48 -2.53 -8.96
C VAL A 168 3.44 -3.70 -8.81
N ASP A 169 4.32 -3.86 -9.78
CA ASP A 169 5.41 -4.81 -9.74
C ASP A 169 6.71 -4.06 -9.41
N PHE A 170 7.44 -4.58 -8.43
CA PHE A 170 8.70 -4.00 -7.95
C PHE A 170 9.88 -4.96 -8.08
N ASN A 171 11.04 -4.41 -8.44
CA ASN A 171 12.33 -5.00 -8.11
C ASN A 171 12.92 -4.24 -6.92
N VAL A 172 13.42 -4.99 -5.94
CA VAL A 172 14.20 -4.43 -4.83
C VAL A 172 15.65 -4.79 -5.06
N ASP A 173 16.50 -3.79 -5.33
CA ASP A 173 17.93 -4.01 -5.44
C ASP A 173 18.48 -4.45 -4.09
N ILE A 174 18.76 -5.73 -3.98
CA ILE A 174 19.49 -6.29 -2.85
C ILE A 174 20.95 -5.96 -3.10
N GLN A 175 21.45 -4.89 -2.50
CA GLN A 175 22.90 -4.74 -2.37
C GLN A 175 23.35 -5.89 -1.47
N GLU A 176 23.80 -6.97 -2.08
CA GLU A 176 24.47 -8.06 -1.39
C GLU A 176 25.73 -7.48 -0.71
N GLU A 177 25.65 -7.18 0.58
CA GLU A 177 26.84 -7.20 1.41
C GLU A 177 27.48 -8.58 1.20
N GLN A 178 28.67 -8.58 0.62
CA GLN A 178 29.50 -9.70 0.21
C GLN A 178 29.43 -10.85 1.23
N ARG A 179 28.52 -11.77 1.01
CA ARG A 179 28.62 -13.16 1.45
C ARG A 179 28.67 -14.00 0.19
N GLY A 180 29.88 -14.49 -0.10
CA GLY A 180 30.07 -15.46 -1.17
C GLY A 180 29.28 -16.73 -0.87
N GLU A 181 28.18 -16.91 -1.61
CA GLU A 181 27.54 -18.19 -1.82
C GLU A 181 26.79 -18.14 -3.16
N GLU A 182 26.93 -19.21 -3.92
CA GLU A 182 26.49 -19.37 -5.29
C GLU A 182 24.97 -19.20 -5.46
N ARG A 183 24.54 -18.48 -6.49
CA ARG A 183 23.13 -18.32 -6.88
C ARG A 183 22.54 -19.64 -7.39
N PRO A 184 21.37 -20.07 -6.91
CA PRO A 184 20.58 -21.03 -7.65
C PRO A 184 19.97 -20.40 -8.90
N PRO A 185 19.72 -21.16 -9.97
CA PRO A 185 19.30 -20.62 -11.27
C PRO A 185 17.90 -19.99 -11.20
N HIS A 186 17.75 -18.90 -11.94
CA HIS A 186 16.57 -18.10 -12.19
C HIS A 186 15.26 -18.92 -12.24
N CYS A 187 14.35 -18.68 -11.32
CA CYS A 187 13.05 -19.33 -11.32
C CYS A 187 12.09 -18.57 -12.24
N SER A 188 11.66 -19.21 -13.32
CA SER A 188 10.67 -18.73 -14.29
C SER A 188 9.23 -18.71 -13.73
N CYS A 189 9.02 -18.04 -12.59
CA CYS A 189 7.73 -18.02 -11.91
C CYS A 189 6.76 -16.95 -12.40
N ILE A 190 7.23 -15.93 -13.11
CA ILE A 190 6.41 -14.76 -13.51
C ILE A 190 5.41 -15.13 -14.60
N GLU A 191 5.80 -15.95 -15.59
CA GLU A 191 4.89 -16.35 -16.67
C GLU A 191 3.72 -17.23 -16.21
N LYS A 192 3.91 -18.07 -15.20
CA LYS A 192 2.86 -18.91 -14.64
C LYS A 192 1.84 -18.15 -13.78
N GLN A 193 2.20 -17.00 -13.23
CA GLN A 193 1.31 -16.19 -12.40
C GLN A 193 0.27 -15.42 -13.22
N ASN A 194 0.67 -14.86 -14.36
CA ASN A 194 -0.25 -14.19 -15.27
C ASN A 194 -1.30 -15.14 -15.86
N GLN A 195 -0.91 -16.41 -16.13
CA GLN A 195 -1.81 -17.42 -16.60
C GLN A 195 -2.85 -17.84 -15.54
N LEU A 196 -2.41 -18.02 -14.29
CA LEU A 196 -3.32 -18.37 -13.18
C LEU A 196 -4.32 -17.27 -12.83
N PHE A 197 -3.95 -16.00 -13.02
CA PHE A 197 -4.86 -14.87 -12.81
C PHE A 197 -5.88 -14.76 -13.93
N ALA A 198 -5.48 -14.97 -15.18
CA ALA A 198 -6.37 -15.01 -16.34
C ALA A 198 -7.38 -16.18 -16.22
N ASP A 199 -6.92 -17.34 -15.79
CA ASP A 199 -7.76 -18.55 -15.65
C ASP A 199 -8.73 -18.45 -14.45
N ALA A 200 -8.35 -17.78 -13.36
CA ALA A 200 -9.20 -17.62 -12.18
C ALA A 200 -10.34 -16.61 -12.36
N PHE A 201 -10.21 -15.68 -13.31
CA PHE A 201 -11.18 -14.61 -13.54
C PHE A 201 -11.82 -14.63 -14.94
N GLY A 202 -11.54 -15.64 -15.76
CA GLY A 202 -12.26 -15.88 -17.02
C GLY A 202 -11.98 -14.83 -18.11
N PHE A 203 -10.84 -14.17 -18.12
CA PHE A 203 -10.41 -13.31 -19.21
C PHE A 203 -9.78 -14.18 -20.31
N ALA A 204 -10.63 -14.68 -21.25
CA ALA A 204 -10.13 -15.22 -22.49
C ALA A 204 -9.66 -14.08 -23.40
N SER A 205 -8.47 -14.27 -23.98
CA SER A 205 -7.82 -13.44 -24.99
C SER A 205 -8.70 -13.13 -26.19
#